data_4fdc472437b10a38a72bae05c1c21227
#
_entry.id   4fdc472437b10a38a72bae05c1c21227
#
_cell.length_a   1.000
_cell.length_b   1.000
_cell.length_c   1.000
_cell.angle_alpha   90.00
_cell.angle_beta   90.00
_cell.angle_gamma   90.00
#
_symmetry.space_group_name_H-M   'P 1'
#
loop_
_entity.id
_entity.type
_entity.pdbx_description
1 polymer ?
#
loop_
_entity_poly.entity_id
_entity_poly.type
_entity_poly.pdbx_seq_one_letter_code
_entity_poly.pdbx_strand_id
1 'polypeptide(L)'
;MKRWATFDCYGTLIDWNGGIRRELARVFGDDHADDKLARYHDLEPELQADGTRSYREVLTEAMRRLGAPDTDQDALARSLPDWEPFPEVPAALQEARDRGWKLAILSNTDRDFIEASQARLGVPFELAIVAFEIGSYKPAHRHW
;
A
#
# COMPACT_ATOMS: atom_id res chain seq x y z
N MET A 1 -14.47 25.82 -11.70
CA MET A 1 -13.59 25.47 -10.57
C MET A 1 -13.09 24.04 -10.76
N LYS A 2 -11.78 23.81 -10.62
CA LYS A 2 -11.22 22.46 -10.67
C LYS A 2 -11.49 21.76 -9.34
N ARG A 3 -12.16 20.61 -9.36
CA ARG A 3 -12.43 19.80 -8.18
C ARG A 3 -11.40 18.68 -8.07
N TRP A 4 -10.86 18.48 -6.89
CA TRP A 4 -9.91 17.41 -6.58
C TRP A 4 -10.52 16.44 -5.58
N ALA A 5 -10.31 15.14 -5.85
CA ALA A 5 -10.57 14.07 -4.90
C ALA A 5 -9.23 13.42 -4.55
N THR A 6 -8.89 13.39 -3.28
CA THR A 6 -7.64 12.80 -2.78
C THR A 6 -7.95 11.50 -2.06
N PHE A 7 -7.15 10.48 -2.33
CA PHE A 7 -7.34 9.14 -1.81
C PHE A 7 -6.07 8.64 -1.12
N ASP A 8 -6.24 7.94 -0.01
CA ASP A 8 -5.31 6.91 0.40
C ASP A 8 -5.37 5.75 -0.60
N CYS A 9 -4.34 4.89 -0.66
CA CYS A 9 -4.30 3.79 -1.62
C CYS A 9 -4.53 2.43 -0.95
N TYR A 10 -3.57 1.97 -0.16
CA TYR A 10 -3.61 0.63 0.42
C TYR A 10 -4.58 0.56 1.60
N GLY A 11 -5.56 -0.33 1.51
CA GLY A 11 -6.68 -0.42 2.45
C GLY A 11 -7.87 0.46 2.09
N THR A 12 -7.75 1.31 1.07
CA THR A 12 -8.83 2.18 0.56
C THR A 12 -9.19 1.85 -0.88
N LEU A 13 -8.21 1.80 -1.77
CA LEU A 13 -8.38 1.49 -3.19
C LEU A 13 -7.91 0.07 -3.53
N ILE A 14 -6.81 -0.36 -2.94
CA ILE A 14 -6.22 -1.69 -3.07
C ILE A 14 -6.51 -2.50 -1.81
N ASP A 15 -6.89 -3.76 -1.98
CA ASP A 15 -7.13 -4.70 -0.88
C ASP A 15 -5.80 -5.12 -0.21
N TRP A 16 -5.30 -4.21 0.62
CA TRP A 16 -4.04 -4.33 1.35
C TRP A 16 -4.03 -5.53 2.30
N ASN A 17 -5.08 -5.67 3.12
CA ASN A 17 -5.18 -6.80 4.04
C ASN A 17 -5.24 -8.13 3.31
N GLY A 18 -6.01 -8.23 2.24
CA GLY A 18 -6.10 -9.43 1.42
C GLY A 18 -4.77 -9.79 0.77
N GLY A 19 -4.06 -8.80 0.24
CA GLY A 19 -2.73 -8.98 -0.35
C GLY A 19 -1.70 -9.50 0.66
N ILE A 20 -1.60 -8.84 1.81
CA ILE A 20 -0.68 -9.25 2.89
C ILE A 20 -1.04 -10.62 3.42
N ARG A 21 -2.31 -10.86 3.77
CA ARG A 21 -2.75 -12.14 4.33
C ARG A 21 -2.43 -13.31 3.42
N ARG A 22 -2.62 -13.16 2.11
CA ARG A 22 -2.30 -14.20 1.12
C ARG A 22 -0.84 -14.61 1.17
N GLU A 23 0.08 -13.64 1.22
CA GLU A 23 1.50 -13.92 1.32
C GLU A 23 1.90 -14.50 2.69
N LEU A 24 1.30 -14.01 3.77
CA LEU A 24 1.52 -14.59 5.10
C LEU A 24 1.06 -16.04 5.17
N ALA A 25 -0.08 -16.36 4.57
CA ALA A 25 -0.57 -17.74 4.48
C ALA A 25 0.38 -18.64 3.67
N ARG A 26 0.93 -18.12 2.56
CA ARG A 26 1.91 -18.85 1.74
C ARG A 26 3.20 -19.15 2.52
N VAL A 27 3.70 -18.18 3.26
CA VAL A 27 4.99 -18.28 3.96
C VAL A 27 4.87 -19.05 5.29
N PHE A 28 3.83 -18.79 6.06
CA PHE A 28 3.67 -19.31 7.44
C PHE A 28 2.60 -20.40 7.58
N GLY A 29 1.78 -20.61 6.55
CA GLY A 29 0.61 -21.46 6.61
C GLY A 29 -0.68 -20.69 6.91
N ASP A 30 -1.80 -21.17 6.37
CA ASP A 30 -3.10 -20.49 6.51
C ASP A 30 -3.56 -20.39 7.97
N ASP A 31 -3.26 -21.40 8.80
CA ASP A 31 -3.60 -21.42 10.23
C ASP A 31 -2.90 -20.30 11.03
N HIS A 32 -1.80 -19.77 10.55
CA HIS A 32 -1.03 -18.69 11.19
C HIS A 32 -1.26 -17.32 10.57
N ALA A 33 -1.95 -17.24 9.43
CA ALA A 33 -2.03 -16.01 8.64
C ALA A 33 -2.68 -14.84 9.39
N ASP A 34 -3.76 -15.10 10.12
CA ASP A 34 -4.48 -14.04 10.83
C ASP A 34 -3.68 -13.50 12.03
N ASP A 35 -3.01 -14.37 12.79
CA ASP A 35 -2.13 -13.94 13.87
C ASP A 35 -0.92 -13.14 13.35
N LYS A 36 -0.34 -13.58 12.24
CA LYS A 36 0.76 -12.87 11.60
C LYS A 36 0.30 -11.52 11.04
N LEU A 37 -0.90 -11.44 10.47
CA LEU A 37 -1.48 -10.18 9.98
C LEU A 37 -1.72 -9.20 11.13
N ALA A 38 -2.26 -9.65 12.24
CA ALA A 38 -2.44 -8.82 13.43
C ALA A 38 -1.10 -8.25 13.92
N ARG A 39 -0.07 -9.10 13.99
CA ARG A 39 1.28 -8.65 14.37
C ARG A 39 1.91 -7.70 13.34
N TYR A 40 1.66 -7.91 12.06
CA TYR A 40 2.09 -6.99 11.01
C TYR A 40 1.51 -5.59 11.21
N HIS A 41 0.23 -5.48 11.55
CA HIS A 41 -0.42 -4.19 11.81
C HIS A 41 0.20 -3.42 12.97
N ASP A 42 0.76 -4.10 13.96
CA ASP A 42 1.53 -3.46 15.04
C ASP A 42 2.92 -3.00 14.56
N LEU A 43 3.57 -3.81 13.73
CA LEU A 43 4.94 -3.55 13.27
C LEU A 43 5.04 -2.41 12.26
N GLU A 44 4.09 -2.28 11.35
CA GLU A 44 4.20 -1.30 10.26
C GLU A 44 4.29 0.14 10.77
N PRO A 45 3.41 0.64 11.66
CA PRO A 45 3.54 1.99 12.21
C PRO A 45 4.85 2.21 12.96
N GLU A 46 5.32 1.21 13.70
CA GLU A 46 6.59 1.27 14.42
C GLU A 46 7.77 1.46 13.44
N LEU A 47 7.77 0.70 12.34
CA LEU A 47 8.83 0.75 11.33
C LEU A 47 8.80 2.04 10.49
N GLN A 48 7.64 2.69 10.39
CA GLN A 48 7.46 3.95 9.67
C GLN A 48 7.73 5.19 10.52
N ALA A 49 7.84 5.04 11.84
CA ALA A 49 7.80 6.15 12.80
C ALA A 49 8.88 7.22 12.59
N ASP A 50 10.09 6.82 12.16
CA ASP A 50 11.20 7.75 11.92
C ASP A 50 11.21 8.34 10.50
N GLY A 51 10.43 7.80 9.58
CA GLY A 51 10.33 8.26 8.19
C GLY A 51 11.57 7.98 7.32
N THR A 52 12.52 7.16 7.79
CA THR A 52 13.79 6.93 7.10
C THR A 52 13.79 5.75 6.14
N ARG A 53 12.88 4.79 6.33
CA ARG A 53 12.79 3.58 5.51
C ARG A 53 11.91 3.81 4.29
N SER A 54 12.28 3.18 3.16
CA SER A 54 11.35 2.98 2.05
C SER A 54 10.23 2.01 2.47
N TYR A 55 9.11 2.00 1.76
CA TYR A 55 8.05 1.05 2.05
C TYR A 55 8.51 -0.40 1.82
N ARG A 56 9.33 -0.62 0.81
CA ARG A 56 10.00 -1.91 0.57
C ARG A 56 10.80 -2.38 1.78
N GLU A 57 11.57 -1.49 2.39
CA GLU A 57 12.34 -1.80 3.60
C GLU A 57 11.41 -2.08 4.79
N VAL A 58 10.31 -1.36 4.93
CA VAL A 58 9.29 -1.61 5.96
C VAL A 58 8.70 -3.01 5.81
N LEU A 59 8.28 -3.38 4.61
CA LEU A 59 7.71 -4.70 4.31
C LEU A 59 8.72 -5.83 4.60
N THR A 60 9.96 -5.64 4.18
CA THR A 60 11.02 -6.64 4.37
C THR A 60 11.38 -6.81 5.84
N GLU A 61 11.56 -5.72 6.57
CA GLU A 61 11.87 -5.78 8.01
C GLU A 61 10.70 -6.35 8.81
N ALA A 62 9.46 -6.03 8.44
CA ALA A 62 8.28 -6.63 9.06
C ALA A 62 8.28 -8.16 8.89
N MET A 63 8.54 -8.66 7.68
CA MET A 63 8.64 -10.10 7.42
C MET A 63 9.74 -10.76 8.25
N ARG A 64 10.90 -10.12 8.35
CA ARG A 64 12.01 -10.60 9.18
C ARG A 64 11.58 -10.73 10.65
N ARG A 65 10.92 -9.72 11.20
CA ARG A 65 10.43 -9.72 12.59
C ARG A 65 9.29 -10.71 12.83
N LEU A 66 8.52 -11.05 11.80
CA LEU A 66 7.51 -12.10 11.85
C LEU A 66 8.09 -13.51 11.84
N GLY A 67 9.40 -13.64 11.55
CA GLY A 67 10.09 -14.91 11.53
C GLY A 67 10.15 -15.58 10.16
N ALA A 68 10.00 -14.83 9.08
CA ALA A 68 10.13 -15.37 7.73
C ALA A 68 11.54 -15.90 7.46
N PRO A 69 11.68 -17.04 6.74
CA PRO A 69 12.97 -17.50 6.24
C PRO A 69 13.64 -16.45 5.35
N ASP A 70 14.96 -16.47 5.26
CA ASP A 70 15.72 -15.50 4.46
C ASP A 70 15.25 -15.40 3.01
N THR A 71 14.80 -16.51 2.42
CA THR A 71 14.25 -16.58 1.06
C THR A 71 12.91 -15.88 0.88
N ASP A 72 12.18 -15.59 1.97
CA ASP A 72 10.83 -15.02 1.96
C ASP A 72 10.71 -13.68 2.68
N GLN A 73 11.82 -13.08 3.11
CA GLN A 73 11.78 -11.77 3.79
C GLN A 73 11.27 -10.66 2.86
N ASP A 74 11.51 -10.75 1.56
CA ASP A 74 11.01 -9.81 0.55
C ASP A 74 9.66 -10.20 -0.07
N ALA A 75 9.00 -11.24 0.45
CA ALA A 75 7.77 -11.78 -0.15
C ALA A 75 6.65 -10.75 -0.28
N LEU A 76 6.41 -9.94 0.74
CA LEU A 76 5.40 -8.88 0.67
C LEU A 76 5.74 -7.84 -0.40
N ALA A 77 7.00 -7.39 -0.44
CA ALA A 77 7.43 -6.42 -1.44
C ALA A 77 7.33 -6.96 -2.88
N ARG A 78 7.67 -8.23 -3.08
CA ARG A 78 7.52 -8.88 -4.40
C ARG A 78 6.06 -9.05 -4.82
N SER A 79 5.16 -9.30 -3.87
CA SER A 79 3.75 -9.54 -4.15
C SER A 79 2.93 -8.27 -4.35
N LEU A 80 3.36 -7.13 -3.82
CA LEU A 80 2.60 -5.89 -3.80
C LEU A 80 2.10 -5.45 -5.19
N PRO A 81 2.88 -5.52 -6.27
CA PRO A 81 2.41 -5.17 -7.61
C PRO A 81 1.19 -5.98 -8.07
N ASP A 82 0.96 -7.14 -7.49
CA ASP A 82 -0.16 -8.05 -7.83
C ASP A 82 -1.36 -7.92 -6.89
N TRP A 83 -1.30 -7.04 -5.87
CA TRP A 83 -2.45 -6.83 -5.00
C TRP A 83 -3.59 -6.17 -5.76
N GLU A 84 -4.80 -6.69 -5.56
CA GLU A 84 -5.97 -6.32 -6.34
C GLU A 84 -6.70 -5.10 -5.77
N PRO A 85 -7.30 -4.25 -6.62
CA PRO A 85 -8.28 -3.27 -6.17
C PRO A 85 -9.48 -3.95 -5.51
N PHE A 86 -10.15 -3.25 -4.59
CA PHE A 86 -11.50 -3.65 -4.21
C PHE A 86 -12.39 -3.62 -5.48
N PRO A 87 -13.30 -4.61 -5.66
CA PRO A 87 -14.02 -4.80 -6.93
C PRO A 87 -14.77 -3.57 -7.46
N GLU A 88 -15.32 -2.76 -6.55
CA GLU A 88 -16.12 -1.57 -6.87
C GLU A 88 -15.26 -0.33 -7.22
N VAL A 89 -13.97 -0.34 -6.90
CA VAL A 89 -13.12 0.86 -6.94
C VAL A 89 -12.86 1.36 -8.37
N PRO A 90 -12.47 0.53 -9.36
CA PRO A 90 -12.19 1.03 -10.71
C PRO A 90 -13.38 1.77 -11.32
N ALA A 91 -14.58 1.23 -11.19
CA ALA A 91 -15.79 1.87 -11.72
C ALA A 91 -16.13 3.17 -10.98
N ALA A 92 -15.97 3.21 -9.66
CA ALA A 92 -16.22 4.41 -8.87
C ALA A 92 -15.23 5.53 -9.19
N LEU A 93 -13.95 5.22 -9.40
CA LEU A 93 -12.95 6.18 -9.82
C LEU A 93 -13.23 6.74 -11.22
N GLN A 94 -13.64 5.88 -12.15
CA GLN A 94 -14.02 6.32 -13.50
C GLN A 94 -15.24 7.26 -13.45
N GLU A 95 -16.25 6.92 -12.66
CA GLU A 95 -17.41 7.79 -12.47
C GLU A 95 -17.02 9.15 -11.90
N ALA A 96 -16.13 9.20 -10.92
CA ALA A 96 -15.64 10.47 -10.38
C ALA A 96 -14.98 11.33 -11.48
N ARG A 97 -14.16 10.73 -12.34
CA ARG A 97 -13.55 11.44 -13.47
C ARG A 97 -14.60 11.95 -14.46
N ASP A 98 -15.56 11.12 -14.80
CA ASP A 98 -16.65 11.49 -15.75
C ASP A 98 -17.48 12.67 -15.21
N ARG A 99 -17.56 12.80 -13.88
CA ARG A 99 -18.17 13.95 -13.20
C ARG A 99 -17.24 15.17 -13.08
N GLY A 100 -16.05 15.13 -13.66
CA GLY A 100 -15.10 16.24 -13.73
C GLY A 100 -14.17 16.38 -12.52
N TRP A 101 -14.04 15.34 -11.69
CA TRP A 101 -13.06 15.33 -10.60
C TRP A 101 -11.67 14.97 -11.13
N LYS A 102 -10.67 15.67 -10.64
CA LYS A 102 -9.26 15.28 -10.74
C LYS A 102 -8.91 14.38 -9.57
N LEU A 103 -8.17 13.31 -9.84
CA LEU A 103 -7.84 12.32 -8.82
C LEU A 103 -6.38 12.47 -8.38
N ALA A 104 -6.14 12.38 -7.08
CA ALA A 104 -4.81 12.36 -6.50
C ALA A 104 -4.70 11.23 -5.46
N ILE A 105 -3.53 10.61 -5.39
CA ILE A 105 -3.19 9.62 -4.36
C ILE A 105 -2.17 10.22 -3.40
N LEU A 106 -2.38 10.03 -2.10
CA LEU A 106 -1.44 10.33 -1.03
C LEU A 106 -1.19 9.03 -0.26
N SER A 107 -0.02 8.42 -0.43
CA SER A 107 0.23 7.07 0.08
C SER A 107 1.57 6.93 0.81
N ASN A 108 1.56 6.14 1.88
CA ASN A 108 2.75 5.72 2.61
C ASN A 108 3.48 4.60 1.86
N THR A 109 4.05 4.89 0.69
CA THR A 109 4.66 3.90 -0.19
C THR A 109 5.84 4.48 -0.99
N ASP A 110 6.34 3.67 -1.91
CA ASP A 110 7.40 4.01 -2.86
C ASP A 110 6.80 4.26 -4.26
N ARG A 111 7.54 4.96 -5.13
CA ARG A 111 7.06 5.34 -6.47
C ARG A 111 6.74 4.13 -7.35
N ASP A 112 7.62 3.14 -7.41
CA ASP A 112 7.42 1.94 -8.22
C ASP A 112 6.19 1.13 -7.78
N PHE A 113 5.93 1.06 -6.48
CA PHE A 113 4.73 0.40 -5.95
C PHE A 113 3.45 1.13 -6.33
N ILE A 114 3.41 2.45 -6.19
CA ILE A 114 2.20 3.20 -6.54
C ILE A 114 1.93 3.16 -8.04
N GLU A 115 2.95 3.16 -8.89
CA GLU A 115 2.80 3.02 -10.33
C GLU A 115 2.20 1.67 -10.71
N ALA A 116 2.68 0.58 -10.11
CA ALA A 116 2.12 -0.75 -10.32
C ALA A 116 0.66 -0.84 -9.86
N SER A 117 0.34 -0.26 -8.70
CA SER A 117 -1.04 -0.24 -8.17
C SER A 117 -1.97 0.64 -9.01
N GLN A 118 -1.50 1.77 -9.53
CA GLN A 118 -2.26 2.60 -10.48
C GLN A 118 -2.60 1.84 -11.76
N ALA A 119 -1.66 1.02 -12.26
CA ALA A 119 -1.92 0.16 -13.43
C ALA A 119 -3.05 -0.84 -13.15
N ARG A 120 -3.12 -1.38 -11.94
CA ARG A 120 -4.20 -2.28 -11.51
C ARG A 120 -5.54 -1.54 -11.38
N LEU A 121 -5.53 -0.30 -10.90
CA LEU A 121 -6.73 0.53 -10.79
C LEU A 121 -7.31 0.88 -12.15
N GLY A 122 -6.49 0.95 -13.21
CA GLY A 122 -6.91 1.16 -14.58
C GLY A 122 -7.51 2.54 -14.89
N VAL A 123 -7.37 3.50 -13.97
CA VAL A 123 -7.89 4.87 -14.11
C VAL A 123 -6.75 5.84 -13.87
N PRO A 124 -6.56 6.87 -14.72
CA PRO A 124 -5.45 7.82 -14.54
C PRO A 124 -5.66 8.74 -13.35
N PHE A 125 -4.56 8.99 -12.62
CA PHE A 125 -4.48 9.97 -11.55
C PHE A 125 -3.60 11.14 -12.01
N GLU A 126 -4.01 12.36 -11.71
CA GLU A 126 -3.25 13.57 -12.05
C GLU A 126 -2.05 13.77 -11.15
N LEU A 127 -2.11 13.22 -9.92
CA LEU A 127 -1.05 13.38 -8.93
C LEU A 127 -0.96 12.16 -8.03
N ALA A 128 0.26 11.74 -7.72
CA ALA A 128 0.53 10.75 -6.67
C ALA A 128 1.69 11.25 -5.80
N ILE A 129 1.43 11.45 -4.52
CA ILE A 129 2.41 11.83 -3.50
C ILE A 129 2.73 10.59 -2.68
N VAL A 130 4.00 10.21 -2.62
CA VAL A 130 4.46 9.02 -1.92
C VAL A 130 5.46 9.35 -0.83
N ALA A 131 5.39 8.62 0.29
CA ALA A 131 6.18 8.87 1.50
C ALA A 131 7.69 8.84 1.24
N PHE A 132 8.17 7.90 0.44
CA PHE A 132 9.60 7.76 0.16
C PHE A 132 10.19 9.02 -0.48
N GLU A 133 9.50 9.63 -1.44
CA GLU A 133 10.00 10.82 -2.15
C GLU A 133 10.01 12.08 -1.30
N ILE A 134 9.04 12.22 -0.40
CA ILE A 134 8.95 13.41 0.48
C ILE A 134 9.63 13.20 1.84
N GLY A 135 10.15 11.98 2.11
CA GLY A 135 10.80 11.64 3.37
C GLY A 135 9.89 11.73 4.59
N SER A 136 8.61 11.40 4.43
CA SER A 136 7.62 11.51 5.50
C SER A 136 6.46 10.53 5.30
N TYR A 137 6.11 9.81 6.36
CA TYR A 137 4.92 8.94 6.41
C TYR A 137 3.75 9.69 7.05
N LYS A 138 2.53 9.48 6.50
CA LYS A 138 1.32 9.94 7.17
C LYS A 138 1.21 9.29 8.56
N PRO A 139 0.76 9.99 9.59
CA PRO A 139 0.01 11.26 9.56
C PRO A 139 0.87 12.54 9.60
N ALA A 140 2.16 12.48 9.42
CA ALA A 140 2.99 13.69 9.36
C ALA A 140 2.54 14.63 8.22
N HIS A 141 2.63 15.94 8.44
CA HIS A 141 1.97 16.95 7.59
C HIS A 141 2.57 17.16 6.20
N ARG A 142 3.72 16.58 5.88
CA ARG A 142 4.42 16.84 4.60
C ARG A 142 3.68 16.33 3.35
N HIS A 143 2.67 15.47 3.52
CA HIS A 143 1.79 15.02 2.44
C HIS A 143 0.75 16.07 2.02
N TRP A 144 0.48 17.04 2.89
CA TRP A 144 -0.54 18.07 2.70
C TRP A 144 0.11 19.41 2.29
#